data_4b8fefa00e9952fad6fc541fe4ed7a5f
#
_entry.id   4b8fefa00e9952fad6fc541fe4ed7a5f
#
_cell.length_a   1.000
_cell.length_b   1.000
_cell.length_c   1.000
_cell.angle_alpha   90.00
_cell.angle_beta   90.00
_cell.angle_gamma   90.00
#
_symmetry.space_group_name_H-M   'P 1'
#
loop_
_entity.id
_entity.type
_entity.pdbx_description
1 polymer ?
#
loop_
_entity_poly.entity_id
_entity_poly.type
_entity_poly.pdbx_seq_one_letter_code
_entity_poly.pdbx_strand_id
1 'polypeptide(L)'
;MSNYNVALVGDFNVSVIAHNAVPQALRLTGIDITPVWFHTSAISDPESQFADFDGIWCVPASPYANTEGALSAIRYARERGRPFLGTCGGFQHALLEYARNVCGLHQAANAETDPGAALRLIAPLACSLIEKSDDMLLTDGLLGQAYGQSRITEGYHCSYGLNRDYEALLFSGDLRVTARDLAGEVRGVELSGHPFFAATLFQPERRALRGETPPLVAAFVSALAA
;
A
#
# COMPACT_ATOMS: atom_id res chain seq x y z
N MET A 1 -27.46 -5.05 6.44
CA MET A 1 -26.20 -5.03 5.68
C MET A 1 -25.08 -4.96 6.69
N SER A 2 -24.03 -5.76 6.52
CA SER A 2 -22.89 -5.67 7.44
C SER A 2 -22.16 -4.35 7.18
N ASN A 3 -21.85 -3.60 8.23
CA ASN A 3 -21.01 -2.40 8.17
C ASN A 3 -19.60 -2.82 8.57
N TYR A 4 -18.60 -2.45 7.77
CA TYR A 4 -17.20 -2.77 8.01
C TYR A 4 -16.42 -1.51 8.39
N ASN A 5 -15.51 -1.65 9.34
CA ASN A 5 -14.63 -0.58 9.78
C ASN A 5 -13.28 -0.70 9.09
N VAL A 6 -12.83 0.34 8.39
CA VAL A 6 -11.51 0.38 7.75
C VAL A 6 -10.65 1.46 8.38
N ALA A 7 -9.50 1.06 8.92
CA ALA A 7 -8.51 2.00 9.42
C ALA A 7 -7.70 2.57 8.24
N LEU A 8 -7.77 3.88 8.05
CA LEU A 8 -6.95 4.62 7.09
C LEU A 8 -5.72 5.16 7.81
N VAL A 9 -4.59 4.49 7.62
CA VAL A 9 -3.32 4.86 8.27
C VAL A 9 -2.53 5.81 7.39
N GLY A 10 -2.27 7.01 7.89
CA GLY A 10 -1.55 8.07 7.20
C GLY A 10 -1.91 9.46 7.76
N ASP A 11 -1.17 10.47 7.35
CA ASP A 11 -1.31 11.82 7.88
C ASP A 11 -2.22 12.64 6.97
N PHE A 12 -3.51 12.67 7.30
CA PHE A 12 -4.54 13.27 6.47
C PHE A 12 -4.22 14.73 6.10
N ASN A 13 -4.30 15.00 4.80
CA ASN A 13 -4.14 16.35 4.26
C ASN A 13 -5.11 16.55 3.10
N VAL A 14 -6.01 17.52 3.23
CA VAL A 14 -7.02 17.83 2.22
C VAL A 14 -6.44 18.25 0.87
N SER A 15 -5.21 18.76 0.84
CA SER A 15 -4.53 19.15 -0.41
C SER A 15 -4.00 17.94 -1.20
N VAL A 16 -3.92 16.77 -0.57
CA VAL A 16 -3.51 15.52 -1.23
C VAL A 16 -4.69 14.94 -1.98
N ILE A 17 -4.62 14.92 -3.30
CA ILE A 17 -5.71 14.45 -4.19
C ILE A 17 -6.14 13.03 -3.83
N ALA A 18 -5.19 12.14 -3.56
CA ALA A 18 -5.47 10.75 -3.21
C ALA A 18 -6.26 10.62 -1.90
N HIS A 19 -6.00 11.48 -0.89
CA HIS A 19 -6.76 11.47 0.36
C HIS A 19 -8.26 11.80 0.16
N ASN A 20 -8.57 12.63 -0.83
CA ASN A 20 -9.95 12.92 -1.20
C ASN A 20 -10.56 11.77 -2.04
N ALA A 21 -9.74 11.01 -2.75
CA ALA A 21 -10.19 9.89 -3.56
C ALA A 21 -10.52 8.64 -2.72
N VAL A 22 -9.80 8.38 -1.62
CA VAL A 22 -9.96 7.18 -0.77
C VAL A 22 -11.41 6.99 -0.29
N PRO A 23 -12.10 7.97 0.34
CA PRO A 23 -13.49 7.78 0.76
C PRO A 23 -14.45 7.58 -0.42
N GLN A 24 -14.15 8.19 -1.57
CA GLN A 24 -14.94 7.99 -2.78
C GLN A 24 -14.77 6.58 -3.34
N ALA A 25 -13.54 6.09 -3.36
CA ALA A 25 -13.21 4.73 -3.79
C ALA A 25 -13.95 3.67 -2.95
N LEU A 26 -13.97 3.83 -1.62
CA LEU A 26 -14.71 2.95 -0.73
C LEU A 26 -16.22 2.99 -1.01
N ARG A 27 -16.82 4.18 -1.16
CA ARG A 27 -18.26 4.33 -1.47
C ARG A 27 -18.65 3.68 -2.81
N LEU A 28 -17.81 3.79 -3.82
CA LEU A 28 -18.10 3.22 -5.15
C LEU A 28 -18.13 1.69 -5.16
N THR A 29 -17.63 1.02 -4.12
CA THR A 29 -17.78 -0.44 -3.99
C THR A 29 -19.22 -0.87 -3.71
N GLY A 30 -20.09 0.03 -3.25
CA GLY A 30 -21.49 -0.26 -2.89
C GLY A 30 -21.65 -1.01 -1.57
N ILE A 31 -20.57 -1.24 -0.82
CA ILE A 31 -20.56 -1.86 0.50
C ILE A 31 -20.53 -0.76 1.56
N ASP A 32 -21.23 -0.99 2.68
CA ASP A 32 -21.26 -0.04 3.80
C ASP A 32 -19.95 -0.11 4.59
N ILE A 33 -19.12 0.94 4.44
CA ILE A 33 -17.80 1.05 5.04
C ILE A 33 -17.73 2.32 5.88
N THR A 34 -17.25 2.18 7.11
CA THR A 34 -16.90 3.29 7.99
C THR A 34 -15.37 3.48 7.98
N PRO A 35 -14.82 4.44 7.21
CA PRO A 35 -13.39 4.73 7.23
C PRO A 35 -13.04 5.63 8.41
N VAL A 36 -11.99 5.27 9.15
CA VAL A 36 -11.47 6.06 10.29
C VAL A 36 -9.99 6.35 10.05
N TRP A 37 -9.63 7.63 10.06
CA TRP A 37 -8.24 8.07 9.88
C TRP A 37 -7.43 7.94 11.16
N PHE A 38 -6.25 7.33 11.04
CA PHE A 38 -5.23 7.24 12.07
C PHE A 38 -3.98 8.00 11.62
N HIS A 39 -3.73 9.13 12.26
CA HIS A 39 -2.47 9.85 12.09
C HIS A 39 -1.32 8.97 12.58
N THR A 40 -0.25 8.86 11.81
CA THR A 40 0.84 7.92 12.12
C THR A 40 1.48 8.15 13.49
N SER A 41 1.57 9.41 13.94
CA SER A 41 2.09 9.76 15.27
C SER A 41 1.14 9.41 16.44
N ALA A 42 -0.12 9.06 16.17
CA ALA A 42 -1.07 8.63 17.17
C ALA A 42 -1.11 7.10 17.37
N ILE A 43 -0.35 6.36 16.56
CA ILE A 43 -0.29 4.90 16.64
C ILE A 43 0.76 4.51 17.66
N SER A 44 0.32 3.94 18.79
CA SER A 44 1.20 3.53 19.89
C SER A 44 0.90 2.11 20.41
N ASP A 45 -0.33 1.63 20.24
CA ASP A 45 -0.77 0.30 20.62
C ASP A 45 -1.68 -0.29 19.52
N PRO A 46 -1.08 -0.86 18.44
CA PRO A 46 -1.85 -1.40 17.33
C PRO A 46 -2.83 -2.51 17.72
N GLU A 47 -2.50 -3.32 18.72
CA GLU A 47 -3.35 -4.42 19.20
C GLU A 47 -4.70 -3.89 19.73
N SER A 48 -4.67 -2.82 20.50
CA SER A 48 -5.88 -2.19 21.02
C SER A 48 -6.56 -1.29 19.98
N GLN A 49 -5.75 -0.51 19.23
CA GLN A 49 -6.28 0.51 18.32
C GLN A 49 -6.97 -0.08 17.07
N PHE A 50 -6.52 -1.26 16.62
CA PHE A 50 -7.06 -1.89 15.40
C PHE A 50 -7.89 -3.16 15.67
N ALA A 51 -8.16 -3.50 16.94
CA ALA A 51 -8.92 -4.71 17.30
C ALA A 51 -10.29 -4.78 16.63
N ASP A 52 -11.00 -3.66 16.55
CA ASP A 52 -12.36 -3.55 16.02
C ASP A 52 -12.40 -3.15 14.51
N PHE A 53 -11.26 -3.17 13.83
CA PHE A 53 -11.19 -2.87 12.41
C PHE A 53 -11.10 -4.14 11.57
N ASP A 54 -11.89 -4.19 10.51
CA ASP A 54 -11.97 -5.32 9.57
C ASP A 54 -10.83 -5.31 8.55
N GLY A 55 -10.25 -4.14 8.29
CA GLY A 55 -9.10 -3.98 7.40
C GLY A 55 -8.32 -2.71 7.64
N ILE A 56 -7.08 -2.68 7.13
CA ILE A 56 -6.17 -1.55 7.25
C ILE A 56 -5.72 -1.11 5.85
N TRP A 57 -5.84 0.18 5.59
CA TRP A 57 -5.31 0.79 4.37
C TRP A 57 -4.27 1.86 4.72
N CYS A 58 -3.00 1.58 4.43
CA CYS A 58 -1.95 2.61 4.48
C CYS A 58 -2.02 3.46 3.21
N VAL A 59 -2.41 4.72 3.38
CA VAL A 59 -2.78 5.65 2.31
C VAL A 59 -1.57 6.37 1.69
N PRO A 60 -1.71 7.02 0.53
CA PRO A 60 -0.63 7.82 -0.07
C PRO A 60 -0.14 8.99 0.80
N ALA A 61 0.86 9.69 0.29
CA ALA A 61 1.54 10.86 0.84
C ALA A 61 2.62 10.54 1.88
N SER A 62 3.72 9.94 1.41
CA SER A 62 4.99 9.92 2.15
C SER A 62 5.71 11.28 2.03
N PRO A 63 6.62 11.63 2.96
CA PRO A 63 6.93 10.85 4.16
C PRO A 63 5.83 10.95 5.22
N TYR A 64 5.61 9.84 5.96
CA TYR A 64 4.74 9.90 7.12
C TYR A 64 5.42 10.58 8.31
N ALA A 65 4.64 11.26 9.14
CA ALA A 65 5.13 11.97 10.33
C ALA A 65 5.79 11.00 11.34
N ASN A 66 5.31 9.75 11.40
CA ASN A 66 5.90 8.70 12.21
C ASN A 66 5.96 7.37 11.42
N THR A 67 7.13 7.07 10.89
CA THR A 67 7.40 5.80 10.19
C THR A 67 7.10 4.59 11.07
N GLU A 68 7.55 4.58 12.34
CA GLU A 68 7.39 3.42 13.23
C GLU A 68 5.90 3.15 13.55
N GLY A 69 5.09 4.19 13.69
CA GLY A 69 3.64 4.07 13.83
C GLY A 69 3.01 3.39 12.61
N ALA A 70 3.39 3.80 11.40
CA ALA A 70 2.91 3.17 10.18
C ALA A 70 3.39 1.70 10.06
N LEU A 71 4.67 1.42 10.34
CA LEU A 71 5.22 0.06 10.32
C LEU A 71 4.51 -0.86 11.33
N SER A 72 4.19 -0.34 12.52
CA SER A 72 3.48 -1.12 13.54
C SER A 72 2.06 -1.51 13.12
N ALA A 73 1.34 -0.62 12.42
CA ALA A 73 0.02 -0.92 11.86
C ALA A 73 0.09 -1.98 10.76
N ILE A 74 1.09 -1.88 9.87
CA ILE A 74 1.32 -2.85 8.79
C ILE A 74 1.69 -4.22 9.37
N ARG A 75 2.58 -4.23 10.36
CA ARG A 75 2.96 -5.45 11.08
C ARG A 75 1.75 -6.12 11.73
N TYR A 76 0.90 -5.34 12.41
CA TYR A 76 -0.34 -5.84 12.98
C TYR A 76 -1.22 -6.52 11.92
N ALA A 77 -1.46 -5.85 10.78
CA ALA A 77 -2.25 -6.43 9.71
C ALA A 77 -1.64 -7.75 9.21
N ARG A 78 -0.33 -7.78 8.95
CA ARG A 78 0.38 -8.95 8.48
C ARG A 78 0.33 -10.14 9.47
N GLU A 79 0.59 -9.87 10.75
CA GLU A 79 0.67 -10.93 11.77
C GLU A 79 -0.71 -11.43 12.23
N ARG A 80 -1.75 -10.57 12.16
CA ARG A 80 -3.10 -10.92 12.55
C ARG A 80 -3.99 -11.39 11.39
N GLY A 81 -3.45 -11.47 10.17
CA GLY A 81 -4.23 -11.86 9.00
C GLY A 81 -5.34 -10.86 8.66
N ARG A 82 -5.18 -9.59 9.04
CA ARG A 82 -6.16 -8.54 8.71
C ARG A 82 -5.97 -8.08 7.26
N PRO A 83 -7.03 -8.00 6.45
CA PRO A 83 -6.95 -7.44 5.11
C PRO A 83 -6.17 -6.12 5.09
N PHE A 84 -5.15 -6.06 4.24
CA PHE A 84 -4.25 -4.92 4.14
C PHE A 84 -4.13 -4.42 2.71
N LEU A 85 -4.27 -3.12 2.53
CA LEU A 85 -3.96 -2.41 1.29
C LEU A 85 -2.93 -1.31 1.59
N GLY A 86 -1.87 -1.23 0.78
CA GLY A 86 -0.91 -0.13 0.83
C GLY A 86 -0.81 0.56 -0.52
N THR A 87 -1.00 1.90 -0.59
CA THR A 87 -0.87 2.62 -1.86
C THR A 87 0.15 3.74 -1.76
N CYS A 88 1.03 3.91 -2.77
CA CYS A 88 2.09 4.92 -2.83
C CYS A 88 3.00 4.88 -1.57
N GLY A 89 2.85 5.81 -0.63
CA GLY A 89 3.56 5.79 0.66
C GLY A 89 3.31 4.50 1.44
N GLY A 90 2.09 3.96 1.41
CA GLY A 90 1.74 2.68 2.02
C GLY A 90 2.50 1.48 1.42
N PHE A 91 2.75 1.48 0.11
CA PHE A 91 3.61 0.49 -0.54
C PHE A 91 5.05 0.58 -0.03
N GLN A 92 5.62 1.79 0.04
CA GLN A 92 6.98 1.98 0.52
C GLN A 92 7.15 1.47 1.95
N HIS A 93 6.18 1.77 2.83
CA HIS A 93 6.20 1.33 4.22
C HIS A 93 5.93 -0.17 4.37
N ALA A 94 5.11 -0.79 3.50
CA ALA A 94 4.94 -2.24 3.49
C ALA A 94 6.24 -2.98 3.15
N LEU A 95 7.02 -2.47 2.20
CA LEU A 95 8.35 -3.01 1.88
C LEU A 95 9.34 -2.82 3.04
N LEU A 96 9.33 -1.64 3.70
CA LEU A 96 10.18 -1.38 4.87
C LEU A 96 9.84 -2.30 6.04
N GLU A 97 8.55 -2.49 6.33
CA GLU A 97 8.09 -3.39 7.38
C GLU A 97 8.58 -4.82 7.12
N TYR A 98 8.33 -5.33 5.92
CA TYR A 98 8.74 -6.68 5.55
C TYR A 98 10.26 -6.86 5.58
N ALA A 99 11.01 -5.89 5.06
CA ALA A 99 12.46 -5.90 5.10
C ALA A 99 13.00 -5.97 6.54
N ARG A 100 12.49 -5.12 7.44
CA ARG A 100 12.98 -5.03 8.82
C ARG A 100 12.57 -6.21 9.69
N ASN A 101 11.31 -6.63 9.59
CA ASN A 101 10.72 -7.59 10.53
C ASN A 101 10.69 -9.04 10.00
N VAL A 102 10.81 -9.25 8.70
CA VAL A 102 10.82 -10.58 8.10
C VAL A 102 12.19 -10.95 7.51
N CYS A 103 12.80 -10.02 6.74
CA CYS A 103 14.11 -10.30 6.12
C CYS A 103 15.30 -9.98 7.03
N GLY A 104 15.09 -9.44 8.24
CA GLY A 104 16.17 -9.09 9.17
C GLY A 104 17.00 -7.87 8.79
N LEU A 105 16.53 -7.06 7.83
CA LEU A 105 17.19 -5.83 7.38
C LEU A 105 16.82 -4.67 8.31
N HIS A 106 17.15 -4.74 9.59
CA HIS A 106 16.71 -3.77 10.61
C HIS A 106 17.07 -2.30 10.30
N GLN A 107 18.11 -2.08 9.50
CA GLN A 107 18.56 -0.74 9.10
C GLN A 107 17.96 -0.27 7.76
N ALA A 108 17.01 -1.03 7.18
CA ALA A 108 16.36 -0.61 5.95
C ALA A 108 15.68 0.74 6.15
N ALA A 109 15.95 1.69 5.26
CA ALA A 109 15.50 3.07 5.38
C ALA A 109 14.87 3.59 4.08
N ASN A 110 14.08 4.65 4.21
CA ASN A 110 13.58 5.44 3.09
C ASN A 110 14.52 6.63 2.88
N ALA A 111 15.15 6.72 1.71
CA ALA A 111 16.04 7.81 1.36
C ALA A 111 15.34 9.18 1.28
N GLU A 112 14.00 9.21 1.25
CA GLU A 112 13.23 10.45 1.32
C GLU A 112 13.39 11.13 2.70
N THR A 113 13.47 10.33 3.77
CA THR A 113 13.61 10.81 5.15
C THR A 113 15.03 10.69 5.68
N ASP A 114 15.81 9.72 5.19
CA ASP A 114 17.20 9.49 5.56
C ASP A 114 18.08 9.24 4.32
N PRO A 115 18.45 10.29 3.59
CA PRO A 115 19.27 10.17 2.38
C PRO A 115 20.68 9.66 2.66
N GLY A 116 21.16 9.75 3.92
CA GLY A 116 22.45 9.26 4.37
C GLY A 116 22.48 7.81 4.83
N ALA A 117 21.35 7.13 4.90
CA ALA A 117 21.26 5.75 5.36
C ALA A 117 22.13 4.81 4.51
N ALA A 118 22.80 3.87 5.19
CA ALA A 118 23.63 2.86 4.53
C ALA A 118 22.78 1.86 3.70
N LEU A 119 21.57 1.55 4.17
CA LEU A 119 20.65 0.63 3.51
C LEU A 119 19.39 1.39 3.07
N ARG A 120 19.46 2.02 1.89
CA ARG A 120 18.35 2.76 1.28
C ARG A 120 17.46 1.81 0.49
N LEU A 121 16.54 1.14 1.19
CA LEU A 121 15.60 0.20 0.57
C LEU A 121 14.63 0.94 -0.36
N ILE A 122 14.14 2.08 0.10
CA ILE A 122 13.36 3.01 -0.74
C ILE A 122 14.30 4.11 -1.20
N ALA A 123 14.41 4.29 -2.51
CA ALA A 123 15.35 5.18 -3.17
C ALA A 123 14.65 6.05 -4.22
N PRO A 124 15.27 7.17 -4.63
CA PRO A 124 14.72 7.96 -5.74
C PRO A 124 14.51 7.11 -6.99
N LEU A 125 13.37 7.27 -7.64
CA LEU A 125 13.10 6.68 -8.94
C LEU A 125 13.99 7.32 -10.02
N ALA A 126 14.38 6.55 -11.03
CA ALA A 126 15.13 7.06 -12.18
C ALA A 126 14.39 8.19 -12.90
N CYS A 127 13.06 8.10 -12.95
CA CYS A 127 12.17 9.17 -13.42
C CYS A 127 11.07 9.40 -12.39
N SER A 128 10.80 10.66 -12.05
CA SER A 128 9.68 11.02 -11.19
C SER A 128 8.34 10.69 -11.87
N LEU A 129 7.44 10.07 -11.11
CA LEU A 129 6.09 9.67 -11.54
C LEU A 129 5.02 10.62 -10.97
N ILE A 130 5.30 11.91 -10.87
CA ILE A 130 4.34 12.92 -10.38
C ILE A 130 3.31 13.22 -11.47
N GLU A 131 2.02 13.03 -11.13
CA GLU A 131 0.86 13.24 -12.03
C GLU A 131 1.03 12.51 -13.38
N LYS A 132 1.58 11.32 -13.35
CA LYS A 132 1.75 10.44 -14.51
C LYS A 132 0.83 9.24 -14.43
N SER A 133 0.46 8.73 -15.59
CA SER A 133 -0.12 7.40 -15.76
C SER A 133 0.85 6.56 -16.59
N ASP A 134 1.00 5.30 -16.22
CA ASP A 134 1.89 4.38 -16.92
C ASP A 134 1.28 2.97 -16.98
N ASP A 135 1.75 2.20 -17.95
CA ASP A 135 1.33 0.82 -18.14
C ASP A 135 2.12 -0.14 -17.24
N MET A 136 1.41 -1.11 -16.71
CA MET A 136 1.98 -2.17 -15.89
C MET A 136 1.56 -3.54 -16.38
N LEU A 137 2.47 -4.48 -16.23
CA LEU A 137 2.23 -5.90 -16.43
C LEU A 137 1.92 -6.54 -15.08
N LEU A 138 0.78 -7.20 -14.99
CA LEU A 138 0.35 -7.95 -13.82
C LEU A 138 0.66 -9.43 -14.00
N THR A 139 1.05 -10.09 -12.91
CA THR A 139 1.10 -11.54 -12.82
C THR A 139 -0.18 -12.10 -12.19
N ASP A 140 -0.33 -13.43 -12.18
CA ASP A 140 -1.40 -14.08 -11.45
C ASP A 140 -1.27 -13.78 -9.94
N GLY A 141 -2.40 -13.48 -9.29
CA GLY A 141 -2.47 -13.10 -7.88
C GLY A 141 -3.69 -12.23 -7.60
N LEU A 142 -3.71 -11.55 -6.44
CA LEU A 142 -4.82 -10.67 -6.05
C LEU A 142 -5.00 -9.52 -7.05
N LEU A 143 -3.89 -8.90 -7.50
CA LEU A 143 -3.94 -7.83 -8.48
C LEU A 143 -4.47 -8.32 -9.82
N GLY A 144 -3.91 -9.40 -10.35
CA GLY A 144 -4.35 -9.99 -11.61
C GLY A 144 -5.83 -10.37 -11.59
N GLN A 145 -6.29 -10.97 -10.49
CA GLN A 145 -7.70 -11.33 -10.29
C GLN A 145 -8.60 -10.09 -10.18
N ALA A 146 -8.19 -9.07 -9.41
CA ALA A 146 -8.96 -7.84 -9.24
C ALA A 146 -9.18 -7.11 -10.57
N TYR A 147 -8.14 -7.00 -11.39
CA TYR A 147 -8.23 -6.28 -12.67
C TYR A 147 -8.77 -7.15 -13.82
N GLY A 148 -8.68 -8.47 -13.73
CA GLY A 148 -9.14 -9.39 -14.77
C GLY A 148 -8.36 -9.29 -16.08
N GLN A 149 -7.17 -8.71 -16.07
CA GLN A 149 -6.31 -8.50 -17.25
C GLN A 149 -4.85 -8.42 -16.85
N SER A 150 -3.94 -8.79 -17.77
CA SER A 150 -2.50 -8.84 -17.53
C SER A 150 -1.77 -7.51 -17.77
N ARG A 151 -2.43 -6.52 -18.35
CA ARG A 151 -1.88 -5.17 -18.58
C ARG A 151 -2.91 -4.12 -18.17
N ILE A 152 -2.46 -3.17 -17.36
CA ILE A 152 -3.29 -2.06 -16.86
C ILE A 152 -2.56 -0.74 -16.99
N THR A 153 -3.31 0.35 -16.98
CA THR A 153 -2.78 1.71 -16.87
C THR A 153 -3.31 2.35 -15.60
N GLU A 154 -2.42 2.83 -14.72
CA GLU A 154 -2.79 3.47 -13.46
C GLU A 154 -2.00 4.75 -13.21
N GLY A 155 -2.54 5.60 -12.33
CA GLY A 155 -1.94 6.89 -12.00
C GLY A 155 -0.95 6.81 -10.85
N TYR A 156 0.02 7.73 -10.87
CA TYR A 156 1.07 7.87 -9.85
C TYR A 156 1.21 9.32 -9.37
N HIS A 157 1.69 9.43 -8.15
CA HIS A 157 2.25 10.66 -7.59
C HIS A 157 3.41 10.31 -6.65
N CYS A 158 4.50 9.78 -7.20
CA CYS A 158 5.65 9.27 -6.45
C CYS A 158 6.97 9.68 -7.08
N SER A 159 7.96 9.97 -6.24
CA SER A 159 9.37 10.20 -6.65
C SER A 159 10.33 9.14 -6.08
N TYR A 160 9.84 8.27 -5.20
CA TYR A 160 10.61 7.23 -4.53
C TYR A 160 9.95 5.87 -4.72
N GLY A 161 10.75 4.81 -4.81
CA GLY A 161 10.30 3.42 -4.95
C GLY A 161 11.33 2.44 -4.46
N LEU A 162 11.10 1.14 -4.71
CA LEU A 162 12.04 0.10 -4.31
C LEU A 162 13.39 0.27 -5.02
N ASN A 163 14.47 0.20 -4.24
CA ASN A 163 15.81 0.06 -4.79
C ASN A 163 16.01 -1.36 -5.31
N ARG A 164 16.31 -1.47 -6.61
CA ARG A 164 16.46 -2.74 -7.32
C ARG A 164 17.51 -3.67 -6.73
N ASP A 165 18.54 -3.13 -6.07
CA ASP A 165 19.62 -3.91 -5.46
C ASP A 165 19.12 -4.86 -4.36
N TYR A 166 17.95 -4.60 -3.79
CA TYR A 166 17.36 -5.40 -2.72
C TYR A 166 16.23 -6.33 -3.19
N GLU A 167 15.87 -6.34 -4.47
CA GLU A 167 14.78 -7.17 -4.98
C GLU A 167 14.98 -8.66 -4.68
N ALA A 168 16.15 -9.20 -4.99
CA ALA A 168 16.43 -10.63 -4.82
C ALA A 168 16.29 -11.08 -3.37
N LEU A 169 16.69 -10.23 -2.42
CA LEU A 169 16.61 -10.52 -1.00
C LEU A 169 15.16 -10.39 -0.50
N LEU A 170 14.50 -9.31 -0.86
CA LEU A 170 13.15 -9.00 -0.38
C LEU A 170 12.11 -10.03 -0.87
N PHE A 171 12.28 -10.54 -2.10
CA PHE A 171 11.37 -11.49 -2.72
C PHE A 171 11.85 -12.95 -2.67
N SER A 172 12.80 -13.27 -1.79
CA SER A 172 13.23 -14.66 -1.55
C SER A 172 12.25 -15.47 -0.69
N GLY A 173 11.36 -14.78 0.05
CA GLY A 173 10.37 -15.38 0.95
C GLY A 173 8.96 -15.40 0.36
N ASP A 174 7.96 -15.06 1.18
CA ASP A 174 6.53 -15.12 0.82
C ASP A 174 6.01 -13.84 0.16
N LEU A 175 6.77 -12.73 0.20
CA LEU A 175 6.43 -11.54 -0.55
C LEU A 175 6.67 -11.77 -2.04
N ARG A 176 5.67 -11.47 -2.88
CA ARG A 176 5.69 -11.70 -4.33
C ARG A 176 5.53 -10.40 -5.09
N VAL A 177 6.27 -10.25 -6.18
CA VAL A 177 6.05 -9.16 -7.14
C VAL A 177 4.89 -9.54 -8.03
N THR A 178 3.85 -8.70 -8.08
CA THR A 178 2.64 -8.94 -8.85
C THR A 178 2.32 -7.84 -9.85
N ALA A 179 3.06 -6.74 -9.82
CA ALA A 179 3.03 -5.71 -10.85
C ALA A 179 4.43 -5.16 -11.15
N ARG A 180 4.76 -5.06 -12.44
CA ARG A 180 5.96 -4.36 -12.91
C ARG A 180 5.59 -3.39 -14.02
N ASP A 181 6.28 -2.26 -14.11
CA ASP A 181 6.17 -1.39 -15.28
C ASP A 181 6.90 -1.98 -16.51
N LEU A 182 6.82 -1.29 -17.64
CA LEU A 182 7.45 -1.76 -18.89
C LEU A 182 8.99 -1.71 -18.85
N ALA A 183 9.58 -1.01 -17.89
CA ALA A 183 11.03 -1.02 -17.63
C ALA A 183 11.44 -2.16 -16.67
N GLY A 184 10.47 -2.94 -16.17
CA GLY A 184 10.67 -4.06 -15.25
C GLY A 184 10.79 -3.65 -13.78
N GLU A 185 10.53 -2.40 -13.43
CA GLU A 185 10.55 -1.92 -12.05
C GLU A 185 9.34 -2.45 -11.26
N VAL A 186 9.53 -2.77 -9.99
CA VAL A 186 8.45 -3.25 -9.11
C VAL A 186 7.45 -2.14 -8.82
N ARG A 187 6.18 -2.42 -9.10
CA ARG A 187 5.06 -1.48 -8.91
C ARG A 187 3.94 -2.03 -8.04
N GLY A 188 3.95 -3.34 -7.77
CA GLY A 188 2.99 -3.99 -6.89
C GLY A 188 3.53 -5.28 -6.30
N VAL A 189 3.14 -5.56 -5.06
CA VAL A 189 3.51 -6.76 -4.30
C VAL A 189 2.32 -7.32 -3.55
N GLU A 190 2.38 -8.62 -3.26
CA GLU A 190 1.42 -9.37 -2.47
C GLU A 190 2.13 -10.32 -1.52
N LEU A 191 1.54 -10.59 -0.36
CA LEU A 191 2.03 -11.57 0.60
C LEU A 191 1.31 -12.91 0.42
N SER A 192 2.04 -13.94 0.00
CA SER A 192 1.51 -15.29 -0.16
C SER A 192 1.05 -15.86 1.19
N GLY A 193 -0.07 -16.58 1.17
CA GLY A 193 -0.61 -17.20 2.39
C GLY A 193 -1.36 -16.24 3.34
N HIS A 194 -1.38 -14.94 3.04
CA HIS A 194 -2.19 -13.97 3.76
C HIS A 194 -3.59 -13.84 3.11
N PRO A 195 -4.69 -13.69 3.88
CA PRO A 195 -6.04 -13.57 3.32
C PRO A 195 -6.15 -12.47 2.26
N PHE A 196 -5.63 -11.28 2.53
CA PHE A 196 -5.48 -10.19 1.58
C PHE A 196 -4.38 -9.25 2.05
N PHE A 197 -3.24 -9.25 1.39
CA PHE A 197 -2.16 -8.29 1.64
C PHE A 197 -1.60 -7.86 0.29
N ALA A 198 -1.96 -6.67 -0.14
CA ALA A 198 -1.51 -6.10 -1.41
C ALA A 198 -0.99 -4.68 -1.21
N ALA A 199 0.09 -4.35 -1.90
CA ALA A 199 0.59 -2.99 -1.91
C ALA A 199 1.05 -2.57 -3.30
N THR A 200 0.75 -1.32 -3.69
CA THR A 200 1.05 -0.77 -5.01
C THR A 200 1.68 0.61 -4.92
N LEU A 201 2.70 0.86 -5.74
CA LEU A 201 3.27 2.21 -5.87
C LEU A 201 2.32 3.17 -6.60
N PHE A 202 1.50 2.64 -7.51
CA PHE A 202 0.43 3.39 -8.14
C PHE A 202 -0.76 3.60 -7.18
N GLN A 203 -1.64 4.53 -7.53
CA GLN A 203 -2.76 5.01 -6.71
C GLN A 203 -4.10 4.63 -7.36
N PRO A 204 -4.59 3.37 -7.20
CA PRO A 204 -5.82 2.89 -7.82
C PRO A 204 -7.05 3.70 -7.38
N GLU A 205 -7.06 4.25 -6.16
CA GLU A 205 -8.12 5.08 -5.63
C GLU A 205 -8.43 6.31 -6.49
N ARG A 206 -7.46 6.80 -7.26
CA ARG A 206 -7.65 7.96 -8.14
C ARG A 206 -8.68 7.73 -9.25
N ARG A 207 -8.99 6.47 -9.58
CA ARG A 207 -10.11 6.14 -10.49
C ARG A 207 -11.45 6.67 -9.98
N ALA A 208 -11.63 6.70 -8.65
CA ALA A 208 -12.86 7.18 -8.04
C ALA A 208 -13.16 8.65 -8.36
N LEU A 209 -12.13 9.47 -8.62
CA LEU A 209 -12.30 10.87 -9.04
C LEU A 209 -13.00 11.02 -10.41
N ARG A 210 -13.04 9.93 -11.20
CA ARG A 210 -13.76 9.84 -12.47
C ARG A 210 -15.06 9.03 -12.35
N GLY A 211 -15.46 8.66 -11.12
CA GLY A 211 -16.65 7.84 -10.87
C GLY A 211 -16.48 6.37 -11.19
N GLU A 212 -15.25 5.90 -11.40
CA GLU A 212 -14.93 4.49 -11.68
C GLU A 212 -14.61 3.77 -10.38
N THR A 213 -15.23 2.60 -10.13
CA THR A 213 -14.87 1.75 -9.00
C THR A 213 -13.46 1.18 -9.21
N PRO A 214 -12.50 1.46 -8.31
CA PRO A 214 -11.15 0.94 -8.45
C PRO A 214 -11.13 -0.59 -8.19
N PRO A 215 -10.69 -1.43 -9.15
CA PRO A 215 -10.77 -2.89 -9.00
C PRO A 215 -10.05 -3.43 -7.76
N LEU A 216 -8.85 -2.92 -7.46
CA LEU A 216 -8.09 -3.36 -6.29
C LEU A 216 -8.75 -2.96 -4.96
N VAL A 217 -9.39 -1.79 -4.91
CA VAL A 217 -10.16 -1.36 -3.71
C VAL A 217 -11.40 -2.23 -3.54
N ALA A 218 -12.09 -2.57 -4.63
CA ALA A 218 -13.22 -3.49 -4.57
C ALA A 218 -12.81 -4.88 -4.07
N ALA A 219 -11.66 -5.40 -4.52
CA ALA A 219 -11.11 -6.66 -4.04
C ALA A 219 -10.73 -6.60 -2.55
N PHE A 220 -10.09 -5.51 -2.10
CA PHE A 220 -9.80 -5.27 -0.68
C PHE A 220 -11.07 -5.28 0.17
N VAL A 221 -12.09 -4.52 -0.25
CA VAL A 221 -13.37 -4.45 0.48
C VAL A 221 -14.08 -5.82 0.50
N SER A 222 -14.01 -6.59 -0.58
CA SER A 222 -14.56 -7.94 -0.61
C SER A 222 -13.88 -8.88 0.39
N ALA A 223 -12.59 -8.68 0.65
CA ALA A 223 -11.83 -9.47 1.63
C ALA A 223 -12.17 -9.14 3.09
N LEU A 224 -12.82 -7.99 3.38
CA LEU A 224 -13.28 -7.65 4.74
C LEU A 224 -14.37 -8.59 5.23
N ALA A 225 -15.08 -9.26 4.33
CA ALA A 225 -16.20 -10.14 4.62
C ALA A 225 -15.79 -11.63 4.76
N ALA A 226 -14.51 -11.95 4.53
CA ALA A 226 -14.00 -13.34 4.53
C ALA A 226 -13.48 -13.79 5.94
#